data_92431193fa9ace948f8399b8529645c0
#
_entry.id   92431193fa9ace948f8399b8529645c0
#
_cell.length_a   1.000
_cell.length_b   1.000
_cell.length_c   1.000
_cell.angle_alpha   90.00
_cell.angle_beta   90.00
_cell.angle_gamma   90.00
#
_symmetry.space_group_name_H-M   'P 1'
#
loop_
_entity.id
_entity.type
_entity.pdbx_description
1 polymer ?
#
loop_
_entity_poly.entity_id
_entity_poly.type
_entity_poly.pdbx_seq_one_letter_code
_entity_poly.pdbx_strand_id
1 'polypeptide(L)'
;MGATLKQDILQCIGNTSLLPLRNIVPKNGSRILLKLESENPTGSMKDRMALAMIDAAEADGRLAPGGSVVEYTGGSTGVSLSFVCAVKGHPLHIVSSDAFAREKLDHMRILGATLQIVPSEGGGMTEKLTRDMIEAAGIVAGKTGAYWTDQMKNKDQMAAYHKMAEEIWKQTVGRIDGFVQSVGTAASLRGIGEGLRQDLWGLMNPGPWTLKKFWKEP
;
A
#
# COMPACT_ATOMS: atom_id res chain seq x y z
N MET A 1 4.01 -20.85 22.19
CA MET A 1 3.28 -19.57 22.30
C MET A 1 1.88 -19.81 21.79
N GLY A 2 0.85 -19.66 22.63
CA GLY A 2 -0.56 -19.83 22.21
C GLY A 2 -0.94 -18.77 21.20
N ALA A 3 -1.69 -19.15 20.15
CA ALA A 3 -2.23 -18.22 19.19
C ALA A 3 -3.20 -17.26 19.90
N THR A 4 -2.92 -15.97 19.87
CA THR A 4 -3.82 -14.95 20.42
C THR A 4 -5.04 -14.83 19.49
N LEU A 5 -6.25 -14.94 20.05
CA LEU A 5 -7.48 -14.76 19.30
C LEU A 5 -7.53 -13.33 18.75
N LYS A 6 -7.62 -13.17 17.43
CA LYS A 6 -7.85 -11.88 16.78
C LYS A 6 -9.34 -11.52 16.89
N GLN A 7 -9.63 -10.32 17.31
CA GLN A 7 -11.00 -9.85 17.51
C GLN A 7 -11.58 -9.14 16.28
N ASP A 8 -10.69 -8.69 15.38
CA ASP A 8 -11.03 -7.97 14.17
C ASP A 8 -10.18 -8.48 13.00
N ILE A 9 -10.77 -8.54 11.81
CA ILE A 9 -10.07 -8.92 10.59
C ILE A 9 -8.95 -7.95 10.21
N LEU A 10 -9.03 -6.66 10.60
CA LEU A 10 -7.98 -5.68 10.38
C LEU A 10 -6.69 -6.04 11.14
N GLN A 11 -6.78 -6.79 12.24
CA GLN A 11 -5.62 -7.33 12.95
C GLN A 11 -4.88 -8.41 12.17
N CYS A 12 -5.46 -8.88 11.04
CA CYS A 12 -4.80 -9.80 10.13
C CYS A 12 -3.89 -9.09 9.12
N ILE A 13 -3.93 -7.76 9.07
CA ILE A 13 -3.05 -6.97 8.21
C ILE A 13 -1.64 -6.93 8.81
N GLY A 14 -0.66 -7.25 8.00
CA GLY A 14 0.74 -7.25 8.42
C GLY A 14 1.20 -8.53 9.10
N ASN A 15 2.39 -8.50 9.68
CA ASN A 15 3.09 -9.66 10.26
C ASN A 15 3.16 -10.85 9.30
N THR A 16 3.33 -10.57 8.02
CA THR A 16 3.39 -11.56 6.94
C THR A 16 4.69 -12.36 7.00
N SER A 17 4.67 -13.55 6.41
CA SER A 17 5.84 -14.43 6.38
C SER A 17 6.98 -13.88 5.53
N LEU A 18 8.20 -14.23 5.91
CA LEU A 18 9.41 -14.02 5.11
C LEU A 18 9.97 -15.38 4.68
N LEU A 19 9.90 -15.68 3.39
CA LEU A 19 10.20 -16.99 2.81
C LEU A 19 11.54 -16.99 2.07
N PRO A 20 12.49 -17.90 2.40
CA PRO A 20 13.70 -18.07 1.59
C PRO A 20 13.37 -18.78 0.26
N LEU A 21 13.80 -18.18 -0.85
CA LEU A 21 13.74 -18.83 -2.16
C LEU A 21 14.84 -19.89 -2.27
N ARG A 22 14.51 -21.07 -2.81
CA ARG A 22 15.43 -22.22 -2.87
C ARG A 22 15.84 -22.58 -4.29
N ASN A 23 14.88 -22.73 -5.20
CA ASN A 23 15.12 -23.36 -6.51
C ASN A 23 15.56 -22.40 -7.61
N ILE A 24 15.25 -21.11 -7.48
CA ILE A 24 15.56 -20.08 -8.49
C ILE A 24 16.81 -19.26 -8.14
N VAL A 25 17.47 -19.59 -7.04
CA VAL A 25 18.67 -18.89 -6.57
C VAL A 25 19.90 -19.68 -7.01
N PRO A 26 20.92 -19.05 -7.57
CA PRO A 26 22.19 -19.71 -7.88
C PRO A 26 22.79 -20.38 -6.64
N LYS A 27 23.34 -21.60 -6.77
CA LYS A 27 23.86 -22.38 -5.64
C LYS A 27 24.93 -21.65 -4.80
N ASN A 28 25.70 -20.77 -5.41
CA ASN A 28 26.73 -19.93 -4.74
C ASN A 28 26.32 -18.45 -4.69
N GLY A 29 25.02 -18.14 -4.82
CA GLY A 29 24.49 -16.78 -4.82
C GLY A 29 24.06 -16.30 -3.43
N SER A 30 23.63 -15.04 -3.38
CA SER A 30 23.04 -14.44 -2.18
C SER A 30 21.75 -15.14 -1.80
N ARG A 31 21.46 -15.21 -0.50
CA ARG A 31 20.15 -15.67 -0.02
C ARG A 31 19.08 -14.64 -0.37
N ILE A 32 18.07 -15.05 -1.12
CA ILE A 32 16.94 -14.20 -1.48
C ILE A 32 15.76 -14.56 -0.58
N LEU A 33 15.19 -13.56 0.06
CA LEU A 33 14.01 -13.67 0.92
C LEU A 33 12.84 -12.95 0.28
N LEU A 34 11.67 -13.60 0.26
CA LEU A 34 10.43 -13.03 -0.26
C LEU A 34 9.48 -12.71 0.90
N LYS A 35 9.11 -11.44 1.04
CA LYS A 35 8.07 -11.00 1.97
C LYS A 35 6.69 -11.26 1.35
N LEU A 36 5.93 -12.19 1.95
CA LEU A 36 4.65 -12.68 1.39
C LEU A 36 3.49 -11.73 1.69
N GLU A 37 3.43 -10.61 1.00
CA GLU A 37 2.34 -9.63 1.19
C GLU A 37 0.97 -10.12 0.65
N SER A 38 0.93 -11.25 -0.03
CA SER A 38 -0.30 -11.97 -0.38
C SER A 38 -1.02 -12.58 0.84
N GLU A 39 -0.39 -12.66 1.99
CA GLU A 39 -1.01 -13.11 3.25
C GLU A 39 -1.90 -12.04 3.89
N ASN A 40 -1.84 -10.78 3.44
CA ASN A 40 -2.80 -9.77 3.88
C ASN A 40 -4.22 -10.12 3.38
N PRO A 41 -5.29 -9.69 4.07
CA PRO A 41 -6.67 -10.06 3.78
C PRO A 41 -7.12 -9.90 2.32
N THR A 42 -6.68 -8.83 1.63
CA THR A 42 -6.99 -8.63 0.20
C THR A 42 -5.91 -9.17 -0.74
N GLY A 43 -4.89 -9.86 -0.21
CA GLY A 43 -3.77 -10.37 -0.97
C GLY A 43 -2.76 -9.29 -1.39
N SER A 44 -2.69 -8.17 -0.69
CA SER A 44 -1.84 -7.05 -1.07
C SER A 44 -1.22 -6.31 0.10
N MET A 45 0.01 -5.83 -0.06
CA MET A 45 0.64 -4.89 0.89
C MET A 45 -0.13 -3.56 1.02
N LYS A 46 -1.06 -3.28 0.11
CA LYS A 46 -1.87 -2.07 0.14
C LYS A 46 -2.85 -2.04 1.30
N ASP A 47 -3.19 -3.19 1.90
CA ASP A 47 -3.98 -3.25 3.11
C ASP A 47 -3.33 -2.47 4.24
N ARG A 48 -2.00 -2.54 4.35
CA ARG A 48 -1.23 -1.82 5.36
C ARG A 48 -1.38 -0.30 5.24
N MET A 49 -1.22 0.22 4.02
CA MET A 49 -1.33 1.67 3.78
C MET A 49 -2.77 2.15 3.91
N ALA A 50 -3.75 1.37 3.43
CA ALA A 50 -5.16 1.71 3.54
C ALA A 50 -5.56 1.86 5.01
N LEU A 51 -5.22 0.89 5.85
CA LEU A 51 -5.48 0.96 7.29
C LEU A 51 -4.79 2.16 7.93
N ALA A 52 -3.51 2.41 7.63
CA ALA A 52 -2.77 3.52 8.24
C ALA A 52 -3.34 4.89 7.86
N MET A 53 -3.77 5.08 6.60
CA MET A 53 -4.37 6.35 6.15
C MET A 53 -5.73 6.60 6.80
N ILE A 54 -6.56 5.57 6.92
CA ILE A 54 -7.88 5.70 7.55
C ILE A 54 -7.72 5.91 9.06
N ASP A 55 -6.91 5.11 9.75
CA ASP A 55 -6.66 5.26 11.19
C ASP A 55 -6.12 6.66 11.54
N ALA A 56 -5.18 7.18 10.78
CA ALA A 56 -4.63 8.52 10.99
C ALA A 56 -5.68 9.61 10.79
N ALA A 57 -6.50 9.49 9.73
CA ALA A 57 -7.54 10.47 9.44
C ALA A 57 -8.68 10.47 10.47
N GLU A 58 -9.03 9.31 11.01
CA GLU A 58 -9.98 9.20 12.15
C GLU A 58 -9.39 9.82 13.42
N ALA A 59 -8.12 9.52 13.71
CA ALA A 59 -7.45 9.97 14.93
C ALA A 59 -7.27 11.50 15.01
N ASP A 60 -7.04 12.16 13.88
CA ASP A 60 -6.85 13.61 13.81
C ASP A 60 -8.09 14.41 13.36
N GLY A 61 -9.22 13.72 13.14
CA GLY A 61 -10.51 14.33 12.83
C GLY A 61 -10.71 14.72 11.36
N ARG A 62 -9.78 14.41 10.45
CA ARG A 62 -10.00 14.58 9.00
C ARG A 62 -11.09 13.66 8.46
N LEU A 63 -11.35 12.55 9.12
CA LEU A 63 -12.40 11.60 8.81
C LEU A 63 -13.28 11.37 10.06
N ALA A 64 -14.48 11.93 10.06
CA ALA A 64 -15.44 11.72 11.15
C ALA A 64 -16.00 10.28 11.13
N PRO A 65 -16.49 9.75 12.27
CA PRO A 65 -17.17 8.46 12.30
C PRO A 65 -18.29 8.39 11.26
N GLY A 66 -18.29 7.34 10.41
CA GLY A 66 -19.24 7.18 9.29
C GLY A 66 -19.03 8.16 8.13
N GLY A 67 -18.00 9.00 8.18
CA GLY A 67 -17.67 9.93 7.09
C GLY A 67 -17.29 9.22 5.80
N SER A 68 -17.57 9.85 4.67
CA SER A 68 -17.27 9.28 3.34
C SER A 68 -15.78 9.41 2.99
N VAL A 69 -15.28 8.46 2.25
CA VAL A 69 -13.92 8.42 1.72
C VAL A 69 -13.94 8.43 0.20
N VAL A 70 -12.96 9.05 -0.44
CA VAL A 70 -12.79 9.03 -1.90
C VAL A 70 -11.33 8.76 -2.27
N GLU A 71 -11.13 8.00 -3.35
CA GLU A 71 -9.81 7.78 -3.98
C GLU A 71 -9.97 7.54 -5.48
N TYR A 72 -8.96 7.93 -6.27
CA TYR A 72 -8.85 7.48 -7.66
C TYR A 72 -7.86 6.33 -7.77
N THR A 73 -8.30 5.22 -8.28
CA THR A 73 -7.47 4.02 -8.42
C THR A 73 -8.21 2.93 -9.20
N GLY A 74 -7.50 2.05 -9.84
CA GLY A 74 -8.06 0.85 -10.45
C GLY A 74 -7.38 -0.43 -9.98
N GLY A 75 -6.47 -0.31 -9.01
CA GLY A 75 -5.65 -1.41 -8.55
C GLY A 75 -5.90 -1.84 -7.11
N SER A 76 -4.89 -2.47 -6.54
CA SER A 76 -4.94 -3.02 -5.18
C SER A 76 -5.23 -1.98 -4.10
N THR A 77 -4.87 -0.70 -4.30
CA THR A 77 -5.22 0.36 -3.36
C THR A 77 -6.74 0.50 -3.19
N GLY A 78 -7.49 0.47 -4.30
CA GLY A 78 -8.96 0.55 -4.24
C GLY A 78 -9.56 -0.64 -3.53
N VAL A 79 -9.08 -1.86 -3.80
CA VAL A 79 -9.55 -3.07 -3.11
C VAL A 79 -9.26 -2.98 -1.61
N SER A 80 -8.05 -2.57 -1.23
CA SER A 80 -7.65 -2.45 0.17
C SER A 80 -8.43 -1.37 0.92
N LEU A 81 -8.68 -0.21 0.28
CA LEU A 81 -9.54 0.83 0.84
C LEU A 81 -10.99 0.35 0.98
N SER A 82 -11.51 -0.38 -0.03
CA SER A 82 -12.87 -0.94 0.04
C SER A 82 -13.02 -1.89 1.22
N PHE A 83 -12.01 -2.75 1.43
CA PHE A 83 -11.98 -3.66 2.57
C PHE A 83 -11.93 -2.91 3.92
N VAL A 84 -10.99 -1.99 4.09
CA VAL A 84 -10.83 -1.24 5.36
C VAL A 84 -12.05 -0.38 5.65
N CYS A 85 -12.56 0.35 4.66
CA CYS A 85 -13.74 1.20 4.81
C CYS A 85 -15.00 0.38 5.13
N ALA A 86 -15.19 -0.79 4.50
CA ALA A 86 -16.30 -1.67 4.82
C ALA A 86 -16.28 -2.14 6.29
N VAL A 87 -15.10 -2.54 6.79
CA VAL A 87 -14.96 -2.98 8.19
C VAL A 87 -15.18 -1.83 9.18
N LYS A 88 -14.71 -0.63 8.85
CA LYS A 88 -14.81 0.56 9.72
C LYS A 88 -16.13 1.34 9.58
N GLY A 89 -16.98 0.96 8.62
CA GLY A 89 -18.27 1.60 8.40
C GLY A 89 -18.21 2.95 7.67
N HIS A 90 -17.20 3.16 6.82
CA HIS A 90 -17.07 4.34 5.98
C HIS A 90 -17.59 4.10 4.57
N PRO A 91 -18.56 4.87 4.06
CA PRO A 91 -18.88 4.87 2.63
C PRO A 91 -17.66 5.23 1.79
N LEU A 92 -17.39 4.46 0.72
CA LEU A 92 -16.23 4.68 -0.14
C LEU A 92 -16.66 4.93 -1.58
N HIS A 93 -16.16 6.02 -2.15
CA HIS A 93 -16.25 6.34 -3.57
C HIS A 93 -14.91 6.10 -4.25
N ILE A 94 -14.88 5.26 -5.24
CA ILE A 94 -13.69 5.03 -6.08
C ILE A 94 -13.94 5.61 -7.47
N VAL A 95 -13.07 6.52 -7.89
CA VAL A 95 -12.97 6.93 -9.28
C VAL A 95 -11.98 6.02 -9.98
N SER A 96 -12.43 5.31 -11.01
CA SER A 96 -11.64 4.32 -11.72
C SER A 96 -11.89 4.40 -13.23
N SER A 97 -11.37 3.45 -13.99
CA SER A 97 -11.55 3.37 -15.43
C SER A 97 -11.72 1.92 -15.88
N ASP A 98 -12.35 1.74 -17.05
CA ASP A 98 -12.43 0.48 -17.78
C ASP A 98 -11.08 0.03 -18.38
N ALA A 99 -10.04 0.87 -18.30
CA ALA A 99 -8.65 0.49 -18.59
C ALA A 99 -8.05 -0.46 -17.53
N PHE A 100 -8.70 -0.61 -16.38
CA PHE A 100 -8.23 -1.50 -15.33
C PHE A 100 -8.89 -2.88 -15.38
N ALA A 101 -8.24 -3.88 -14.78
CA ALA A 101 -8.73 -5.23 -14.73
C ALA A 101 -10.13 -5.31 -14.08
N ARG A 102 -11.07 -5.93 -14.79
CA ARG A 102 -12.47 -6.05 -14.38
C ARG A 102 -12.60 -6.71 -13.01
N GLU A 103 -11.77 -7.73 -12.74
CA GLU A 103 -11.75 -8.45 -11.47
C GLU A 103 -11.46 -7.52 -10.29
N LYS A 104 -10.61 -6.51 -10.47
CA LYS A 104 -10.33 -5.51 -9.42
C LYS A 104 -11.52 -4.59 -9.19
N LEU A 105 -12.18 -4.15 -10.25
CA LEU A 105 -13.37 -3.32 -10.18
C LEU A 105 -14.53 -4.07 -9.51
N ASP A 106 -14.73 -5.33 -9.87
CA ASP A 106 -15.77 -6.18 -9.27
C ASP A 106 -15.46 -6.48 -7.80
N HIS A 107 -14.20 -6.69 -7.44
CA HIS A 107 -13.79 -6.87 -6.06
C HIS A 107 -14.10 -5.63 -5.19
N MET A 108 -13.84 -4.43 -5.69
CA MET A 108 -14.21 -3.19 -4.99
C MET A 108 -15.72 -3.07 -4.79
N ARG A 109 -16.53 -3.41 -5.82
CA ARG A 109 -18.00 -3.40 -5.74
C ARG A 109 -18.53 -4.39 -4.70
N ILE A 110 -18.01 -5.62 -4.70
CA ILE A 110 -18.39 -6.67 -3.74
C ILE A 110 -18.11 -6.24 -2.31
N LEU A 111 -17.04 -5.48 -2.09
CA LEU A 111 -16.68 -4.90 -0.79
C LEU A 111 -17.48 -3.61 -0.45
N GLY A 112 -18.45 -3.23 -1.28
CA GLY A 112 -19.37 -2.13 -1.00
C GLY A 112 -18.92 -0.75 -1.51
N ALA A 113 -17.85 -0.63 -2.28
CA ALA A 113 -17.45 0.65 -2.85
C ALA A 113 -18.38 1.08 -4.00
N THR A 114 -18.71 2.37 -4.02
CA THR A 114 -19.36 3.01 -5.17
C THR A 114 -18.30 3.36 -6.21
N LEU A 115 -18.44 2.88 -7.45
CA LEU A 115 -17.49 3.14 -8.52
C LEU A 115 -18.04 4.17 -9.52
N GLN A 116 -17.24 5.19 -9.79
CA GLN A 116 -17.39 6.08 -10.94
C GLN A 116 -16.34 5.68 -11.98
N ILE A 117 -16.80 5.25 -13.17
CA ILE A 117 -15.91 4.82 -14.25
C ILE A 117 -15.70 5.97 -15.22
N VAL A 118 -14.44 6.38 -15.40
CA VAL A 118 -13.99 7.30 -16.44
C VAL A 118 -13.60 6.44 -17.67
N PRO A 119 -14.25 6.64 -18.82
CA PRO A 119 -13.98 5.82 -19.98
C PRO A 119 -12.56 6.05 -20.52
N SER A 120 -11.89 4.96 -20.90
CA SER A 120 -10.58 5.01 -21.53
C SER A 120 -10.68 5.15 -23.04
N GLU A 121 -9.74 5.85 -23.64
CA GLU A 121 -9.56 5.86 -25.09
C GLU A 121 -8.68 4.66 -25.50
N GLY A 122 -9.27 3.68 -26.18
CA GLY A 122 -8.53 2.49 -26.65
C GLY A 122 -8.16 1.47 -25.58
N GLY A 123 -8.77 1.49 -24.39
CA GLY A 123 -8.60 0.49 -23.33
C GLY A 123 -7.28 0.57 -22.56
N GLY A 124 -6.46 1.60 -22.80
CA GLY A 124 -5.15 1.77 -22.17
C GLY A 124 -5.10 2.92 -21.16
N MET A 125 -4.14 2.83 -20.23
CA MET A 125 -3.83 3.94 -19.31
C MET A 125 -3.05 5.02 -20.06
N THR A 126 -3.53 6.26 -19.97
CA THR A 126 -2.87 7.45 -20.52
C THR A 126 -2.69 8.50 -19.42
N GLU A 127 -1.81 9.46 -19.67
CA GLU A 127 -1.63 10.60 -18.75
C GLU A 127 -2.93 11.43 -18.65
N LYS A 128 -3.62 11.61 -19.78
CA LYS A 128 -4.92 12.29 -19.82
C LYS A 128 -5.94 11.57 -18.92
N LEU A 129 -6.12 10.26 -19.10
CA LEU A 129 -7.05 9.46 -18.31
C LEU A 129 -6.72 9.55 -16.80
N THR A 130 -5.44 9.53 -16.43
CA THR A 130 -5.02 9.72 -15.04
C THR A 130 -5.43 11.09 -14.51
N ARG A 131 -5.25 12.16 -15.28
CA ARG A 131 -5.69 13.52 -14.89
C ARG A 131 -7.21 13.60 -14.77
N ASP A 132 -7.94 13.03 -15.70
CA ASP A 132 -9.41 13.03 -15.68
C ASP A 132 -9.95 12.30 -14.43
N MET A 133 -9.33 11.18 -14.04
CA MET A 133 -9.68 10.47 -12.80
C MET A 133 -9.35 11.30 -11.53
N ILE A 134 -8.20 11.98 -11.50
CA ILE A 134 -7.82 12.84 -10.39
C ILE A 134 -8.82 14.01 -10.25
N GLU A 135 -9.15 14.66 -11.37
CA GLU A 135 -10.13 15.75 -11.38
C GLU A 135 -11.51 15.28 -10.90
N ALA A 136 -11.97 14.12 -11.42
CA ALA A 136 -13.24 13.54 -10.99
C ALA A 136 -13.27 13.21 -9.49
N ALA A 137 -12.18 12.67 -8.92
CA ALA A 137 -12.06 12.43 -7.48
C ALA A 137 -12.10 13.73 -6.67
N GLY A 138 -11.42 14.78 -7.15
CA GLY A 138 -11.48 16.12 -6.56
C GLY A 138 -12.88 16.73 -6.56
N ILE A 139 -13.63 16.53 -7.65
CA ILE A 139 -15.04 16.99 -7.74
C ILE A 139 -15.91 16.22 -6.74
N VAL A 140 -15.73 14.91 -6.60
CA VAL A 140 -16.46 14.10 -5.60
C VAL A 140 -16.13 14.61 -4.19
N ALA A 141 -14.85 14.75 -3.86
CA ALA A 141 -14.42 15.26 -2.54
C ALA A 141 -15.04 16.62 -2.23
N GLY A 142 -14.97 17.57 -3.17
CA GLY A 142 -15.50 18.93 -2.98
C GLY A 142 -17.01 18.99 -2.83
N LYS A 143 -17.77 18.13 -3.53
CA LYS A 143 -19.23 18.09 -3.45
C LYS A 143 -19.76 17.39 -2.22
N THR A 144 -19.07 16.35 -1.74
CA THR A 144 -19.57 15.49 -0.66
C THR A 144 -18.90 15.75 0.67
N GLY A 145 -17.81 16.51 0.72
CA GLY A 145 -16.96 16.63 1.90
C GLY A 145 -16.21 15.35 2.25
N ALA A 146 -16.12 14.38 1.34
CA ALA A 146 -15.45 13.12 1.58
C ALA A 146 -13.95 13.33 1.81
N TYR A 147 -13.38 12.56 2.75
CA TYR A 147 -11.95 12.51 2.96
C TYR A 147 -11.27 11.85 1.74
N TRP A 148 -10.44 12.62 1.06
CA TRP A 148 -9.66 12.10 -0.05
C TRP A 148 -8.33 11.53 0.47
N THR A 149 -8.14 10.23 0.30
CA THR A 149 -6.92 9.53 0.76
C THR A 149 -5.67 9.96 -0.01
N ASP A 150 -5.78 10.34 -1.28
CA ASP A 150 -4.69 10.83 -2.15
C ASP A 150 -3.37 10.04 -1.97
N GLN A 151 -3.38 8.77 -2.38
CA GLN A 151 -2.24 7.85 -2.20
C GLN A 151 -0.89 8.36 -2.76
N MET A 152 -0.93 9.35 -3.67
CA MET A 152 0.28 9.93 -4.25
C MET A 152 0.96 10.94 -3.31
N LYS A 153 0.20 11.60 -2.44
CA LYS A 153 0.69 12.68 -1.58
C LYS A 153 0.59 12.38 -0.09
N ASN A 154 -0.32 11.49 0.29
CA ASN A 154 -0.59 11.17 1.69
C ASN A 154 0.63 10.56 2.38
N LYS A 155 1.08 11.20 3.45
CA LYS A 155 2.27 10.77 4.21
C LYS A 155 1.94 9.74 5.29
N ASP A 156 0.67 9.59 5.69
CA ASP A 156 0.25 8.67 6.76
C ASP A 156 0.56 7.21 6.42
N GLN A 157 0.55 6.88 5.12
CA GLN A 157 0.94 5.57 4.63
C GLN A 157 2.39 5.16 5.01
N MET A 158 3.25 6.13 5.31
CA MET A 158 4.65 5.86 5.66
C MET A 158 4.77 5.04 6.94
N ALA A 159 3.91 5.30 7.94
CA ALA A 159 3.89 4.56 9.20
C ALA A 159 3.67 3.05 8.99
N ALA A 160 2.83 2.67 8.03
CA ALA A 160 2.59 1.26 7.69
C ALA A 160 3.83 0.60 7.09
N TYR A 161 4.57 1.32 6.27
CA TYR A 161 5.78 0.79 5.64
C TYR A 161 6.98 0.78 6.58
N HIS A 162 7.07 1.70 7.54
CA HIS A 162 8.02 1.62 8.64
C HIS A 162 7.77 0.36 9.50
N LYS A 163 6.51 0.06 9.86
CA LYS A 163 6.16 -1.20 10.55
C LYS A 163 6.57 -2.44 9.74
N MET A 164 6.40 -2.41 8.42
CA MET A 164 6.86 -3.50 7.55
C MET A 164 8.39 -3.64 7.57
N ALA A 165 9.13 -2.54 7.61
CA ALA A 165 10.59 -2.56 7.77
C ALA A 165 11.00 -3.21 9.10
N GLU A 166 10.34 -2.88 10.21
CA GLU A 166 10.58 -3.51 11.51
C GLU A 166 10.30 -5.03 11.48
N GLU A 167 9.22 -5.46 10.81
CA GLU A 167 8.94 -6.90 10.62
C GLU A 167 10.09 -7.59 9.89
N ILE A 168 10.52 -7.03 8.75
CA ILE A 168 11.63 -7.57 7.94
C ILE A 168 12.91 -7.62 8.78
N TRP A 169 13.23 -6.55 9.51
CA TRP A 169 14.40 -6.47 10.36
C TRP A 169 14.41 -7.55 11.45
N LYS A 170 13.29 -7.73 12.15
CA LYS A 170 13.12 -8.78 13.16
C LYS A 170 13.23 -10.19 12.56
N GLN A 171 12.58 -10.42 11.41
CA GLN A 171 12.58 -11.73 10.73
C GLN A 171 13.94 -12.12 10.14
N THR A 172 14.78 -11.14 9.82
CA THR A 172 16.15 -11.36 9.33
C THR A 172 17.21 -11.35 10.44
N VAL A 173 16.78 -11.18 11.71
CA VAL A 173 17.68 -11.03 12.87
C VAL A 173 18.70 -9.91 12.60
N GLY A 174 18.24 -8.80 12.01
CA GLY A 174 19.07 -7.64 11.70
C GLY A 174 20.09 -7.83 10.60
N ARG A 175 19.91 -8.81 9.70
CA ARG A 175 20.86 -9.08 8.59
C ARG A 175 20.20 -8.91 7.24
N ILE A 176 20.41 -7.74 6.64
CA ILE A 176 19.94 -7.38 5.30
C ILE A 176 21.05 -6.67 4.57
N ASP A 177 21.46 -7.19 3.41
CA ASP A 177 22.47 -6.59 2.54
C ASP A 177 21.83 -5.74 1.42
N GLY A 178 20.57 -6.03 1.06
CA GLY A 178 19.86 -5.33 0.02
C GLY A 178 18.34 -5.51 0.13
N PHE A 179 17.60 -4.49 -0.32
CA PHE A 179 16.15 -4.49 -0.42
C PHE A 179 15.73 -4.13 -1.84
N VAL A 180 14.83 -4.93 -2.41
CA VAL A 180 14.30 -4.74 -3.77
C VAL A 180 12.78 -4.66 -3.69
N GLN A 181 12.22 -3.65 -4.32
CA GLN A 181 10.78 -3.38 -4.34
C GLN A 181 10.36 -2.85 -5.71
N SER A 182 9.21 -3.31 -6.20
CA SER A 182 8.57 -2.70 -7.38
C SER A 182 8.06 -1.30 -7.05
N VAL A 183 8.11 -0.40 -8.04
CA VAL A 183 7.74 1.01 -7.86
C VAL A 183 6.43 1.31 -8.55
N GLY A 184 5.41 1.70 -7.75
CA GLY A 184 4.20 2.35 -8.21
C GLY A 184 4.20 3.81 -7.74
N THR A 185 3.59 4.09 -6.58
CA THR A 185 3.63 5.43 -5.95
C THR A 185 4.96 5.73 -5.24
N ALA A 186 5.91 4.80 -5.24
CA ALA A 186 7.18 4.82 -4.51
C ALA A 186 7.07 4.81 -2.96
N ALA A 187 5.89 4.94 -2.38
CA ALA A 187 5.72 5.02 -0.93
C ALA A 187 6.26 3.80 -0.17
N SER A 188 6.00 2.58 -0.69
CA SER A 188 6.52 1.35 -0.07
C SER A 188 8.05 1.26 -0.15
N LEU A 189 8.64 1.57 -1.31
CA LEU A 189 10.10 1.57 -1.45
C LEU A 189 10.74 2.59 -0.50
N ARG A 190 10.15 3.79 -0.43
CA ARG A 190 10.61 4.86 0.45
C ARG A 190 10.46 4.48 1.91
N GLY A 191 9.26 4.11 2.37
CA GLY A 191 9.00 3.87 3.79
C GLY A 191 9.75 2.67 4.34
N ILE A 192 9.81 1.56 3.59
CA ILE A 192 10.60 0.41 4.01
C ILE A 192 12.10 0.77 4.01
N GLY A 193 12.59 1.45 2.98
CA GLY A 193 13.98 1.87 2.91
C GLY A 193 14.37 2.85 4.03
N GLU A 194 13.49 3.77 4.41
CA GLU A 194 13.71 4.68 5.54
C GLU A 194 13.75 3.90 6.87
N GLY A 195 12.78 2.99 7.10
CA GLY A 195 12.72 2.15 8.30
C GLY A 195 13.95 1.25 8.45
N LEU A 196 14.33 0.53 7.40
CA LEU A 196 15.54 -0.31 7.42
C LEU A 196 16.83 0.48 7.65
N ARG A 197 16.91 1.73 7.18
CA ARG A 197 18.05 2.61 7.47
C ARG A 197 18.09 3.05 8.93
N GLN A 198 16.95 3.36 9.54
CA GLN A 198 16.88 3.76 10.96
C GLN A 198 17.33 2.61 11.86
N ASP A 199 16.91 1.38 11.60
CA ASP A 199 17.31 0.20 12.34
C ASP A 199 18.81 -0.13 12.15
N LEU A 200 19.34 0.05 10.94
CA LEU A 200 20.77 -0.09 10.64
C LEU A 200 21.60 1.02 11.29
N TRP A 201 21.06 2.25 11.37
CA TRP A 201 21.79 3.39 11.92
C TRP A 201 21.97 3.33 13.42
N GLY A 202 21.02 2.72 14.14
CA GLY A 202 21.11 2.52 15.59
C GLY A 202 22.14 1.48 16.02
N LEU A 203 22.60 0.62 15.09
CA LEU A 203 23.51 -0.50 15.38
C LEU A 203 24.89 -0.38 14.74
N MET A 204 25.08 0.50 13.77
CA MET A 204 26.35 0.67 13.05
C MET A 204 26.75 2.14 13.03
N ASN A 205 27.91 2.42 13.57
CA ASN A 205 28.63 3.69 13.34
C ASN A 205 28.87 3.86 11.81
N PRO A 206 28.56 5.02 11.22
CA PRO A 206 28.18 5.11 9.83
C PRO A 206 29.37 5.03 8.87
N GLY A 207 29.42 3.96 8.12
CA GLY A 207 29.98 4.05 6.77
C GLY A 207 28.92 4.66 5.83
N PRO A 208 29.27 5.47 4.83
CA PRO A 208 28.30 6.09 3.95
C PRO A 208 27.63 5.03 3.08
N TRP A 209 26.38 4.66 3.40
CA TRP A 209 25.52 3.95 2.46
C TRP A 209 25.13 4.91 1.35
N THR A 210 25.94 4.98 0.33
CA THR A 210 25.55 5.61 -0.92
C THR A 210 24.55 4.68 -1.59
N LEU A 211 23.33 5.19 -1.85
CA LEU A 211 22.47 4.65 -2.90
C LEU A 211 23.34 4.68 -4.17
N LYS A 212 23.95 3.56 -4.54
CA LYS A 212 24.54 3.44 -5.86
C LYS A 212 23.40 3.64 -6.83
N LYS A 213 23.46 4.73 -7.59
CA LYS A 213 22.55 5.02 -8.70
C LYS A 213 22.58 3.81 -9.64
N PHE A 214 21.55 2.99 -9.59
CA PHE A 214 21.29 1.95 -10.58
C PHE A 214 20.59 2.51 -11.84
N TRP A 215 20.56 3.82 -12.00
CA TRP A 215 20.12 4.46 -13.22
C TRP A 215 21.38 4.94 -13.96
N LYS A 216 21.84 4.16 -14.91
CA LYS A 216 22.55 4.71 -16.05
C LYS A 216 21.46 5.24 -16.97
N GLU A 217 21.44 6.54 -17.14
CA GLU A 217 20.71 7.17 -18.23
C GLU A 217 21.23 6.62 -19.58
N PRO A 218 20.33 6.52 -20.58
CA PRO A 218 20.69 6.00 -21.91
C PRO A 218 21.73 6.83 -22.62
#